data_9d47ddeae98e8b8113d7a1d3c5dffbe4
#
_entry.id   9d47ddeae98e8b8113d7a1d3c5dffbe4
#
_cell.length_a   1.000
_cell.length_b   1.000
_cell.length_c   1.000
_cell.angle_alpha   90.00
_cell.angle_beta   90.00
_cell.angle_gamma   90.00
#
_symmetry.space_group_name_H-M   'P 1'
#
loop_
_entity.id
_entity.type
_entity.pdbx_description
1 polymer ?
#
loop_
_entity_poly.entity_id
_entity_poly.type
_entity_poly.pdbx_seq_one_letter_code
_entity_poly.pdbx_strand_id
1 'polypeptide(L)'
;LVAAFLNEGDVLILTGGLGVGKTHFTKGVSRGLGDAHPVTSPTFALMAVHDGGRIPLFHFDLYRLEHAYELEDTGIFDVLGYEGACLLEWGEQFQDELCDEYLSVVIERQGEHRRSIRLEPFGKRAEELAAQIDAAMKGVA
;
A
#
# COMPACT_ATOMS: atom_id res chain seq x y z
N LEU A 1 13.02 -0.07 0.34
CA LEU A 1 13.19 -0.07 1.79
C LEU A 1 11.97 -0.64 2.52
N VAL A 2 10.78 -0.12 2.25
CA VAL A 2 9.54 -0.62 2.87
C VAL A 2 9.36 -2.11 2.63
N ALA A 3 9.62 -2.56 1.41
CA ALA A 3 9.43 -3.95 1.01
C ALA A 3 10.24 -4.94 1.85
N ALA A 4 11.40 -4.52 2.36
CA ALA A 4 12.24 -5.39 3.16
C ALA A 4 11.58 -5.82 4.47
N PHE A 5 10.65 -5.03 4.98
CA PHE A 5 9.99 -5.27 6.27
C PHE A 5 8.55 -5.79 6.13
N LEU A 6 8.04 -5.89 4.90
CA LEU A 6 6.69 -6.39 4.69
C LEU A 6 6.59 -7.89 4.94
N ASN A 7 5.54 -8.27 5.66
CA ASN A 7 5.19 -9.66 5.93
C ASN A 7 3.80 -9.94 5.36
N GLU A 8 3.49 -11.22 5.23
CA GLU A 8 2.15 -11.62 4.83
C GLU A 8 1.13 -11.11 5.84
N GLY A 9 0.02 -10.58 5.34
CA GLY A 9 -1.02 -9.98 6.16
C GLY A 9 -0.89 -8.48 6.34
N ASP A 10 0.23 -7.87 5.96
CA ASP A 10 0.40 -6.43 6.08
C ASP A 10 -0.46 -5.67 5.09
N VAL A 11 -1.01 -4.52 5.54
CA VAL A 11 -1.87 -3.67 4.74
C VAL A 11 -1.31 -2.25 4.72
N LEU A 12 -1.07 -1.75 3.52
CA LEU A 12 -0.67 -0.36 3.30
C LEU A 12 -1.79 0.38 2.60
N ILE A 13 -2.19 1.53 3.14
CA ILE A 13 -3.14 2.43 2.49
C ILE A 13 -2.40 3.68 2.06
N LEU A 14 -2.29 3.89 0.75
CA LEU A 14 -1.63 5.06 0.19
C LEU A 14 -2.60 6.22 0.12
N THR A 15 -2.23 7.31 0.75
CA THR A 15 -3.03 8.53 0.80
C THR A 15 -2.29 9.66 0.11
N GLY A 16 -3.00 10.46 -0.65
CA GLY A 16 -2.42 11.59 -1.36
C GLY A 16 -3.24 11.93 -2.59
N GLY A 17 -3.04 13.12 -3.13
CA GLY A 17 -3.75 13.56 -4.33
C GLY A 17 -3.25 12.89 -5.59
N LEU A 18 -3.90 13.21 -6.72
CA LEU A 18 -3.46 12.73 -8.02
C LEU A 18 -2.05 13.26 -8.32
N GLY A 19 -1.21 12.41 -8.92
CA GLY A 19 0.12 12.81 -9.37
C GLY A 19 1.17 12.95 -8.28
N VAL A 20 0.87 12.55 -7.03
CA VAL A 20 1.87 12.66 -5.95
C VAL A 20 2.90 11.53 -5.92
N GLY A 21 2.71 10.48 -6.73
CA GLY A 21 3.69 9.40 -6.82
C GLY A 21 3.26 8.08 -6.21
N LYS A 22 1.95 7.86 -6.03
CA LYS A 22 1.44 6.59 -5.49
C LYS A 22 1.82 5.39 -6.36
N THR A 23 1.74 5.53 -7.67
CA THR A 23 2.15 4.47 -8.59
C THR A 23 3.65 4.21 -8.49
N HIS A 24 4.47 5.23 -8.37
CA HIS A 24 5.91 5.08 -8.17
C HIS A 24 6.24 4.36 -6.87
N PHE A 25 5.51 4.66 -5.81
CA PHE A 25 5.65 3.96 -4.54
C PHE A 25 5.35 2.48 -4.70
N THR A 26 4.24 2.15 -5.37
CA THR A 26 3.85 0.76 -5.62
C THR A 26 4.90 0.02 -6.44
N LYS A 27 5.43 0.66 -7.49
CA LYS A 27 6.51 0.08 -8.30
C LYS A 27 7.74 -0.23 -7.44
N GLY A 28 8.10 0.68 -6.54
CA GLY A 28 9.23 0.49 -5.64
C GLY A 28 9.02 -0.67 -4.67
N VAL A 29 7.81 -0.81 -4.13
CA VAL A 29 7.48 -1.93 -3.23
C VAL A 29 7.55 -3.26 -3.98
N SER A 30 6.95 -3.35 -5.15
CA SER A 30 6.96 -4.58 -5.95
C SER A 30 8.39 -4.98 -6.30
N ARG A 31 9.19 -4.03 -6.76
CA ARG A 31 10.60 -4.28 -7.10
C ARG A 31 11.38 -4.69 -5.88
N GLY A 32 11.15 -4.06 -4.73
CA GLY A 32 11.81 -4.40 -3.47
C GLY A 32 11.47 -5.78 -2.96
N LEU A 33 10.28 -6.30 -3.30
CA LEU A 33 9.90 -7.68 -3.01
C LEU A 33 10.57 -8.68 -3.95
N GLY A 34 11.23 -8.21 -4.99
CA GLY A 34 11.94 -9.07 -5.94
C GLY A 34 11.19 -9.37 -7.22
N ASP A 35 10.06 -8.72 -7.45
CA ASP A 35 9.29 -8.90 -8.68
C ASP A 35 9.90 -8.07 -9.80
N ALA A 36 10.38 -8.72 -10.84
CA ALA A 36 10.97 -8.07 -12.00
C ALA A 36 9.95 -7.61 -13.04
N HIS A 37 8.69 -8.00 -12.88
CA HIS A 37 7.64 -7.64 -13.83
C HIS A 37 7.20 -6.19 -13.65
N PRO A 38 6.84 -5.49 -14.73
CA PRO A 38 6.33 -4.13 -14.61
C PRO A 38 5.05 -4.06 -13.80
N VAL A 39 4.93 -3.06 -12.95
CA VAL A 39 3.70 -2.76 -12.24
C VAL A 39 2.82 -1.91 -13.15
N THR A 40 1.60 -2.39 -13.38
CA THR A 40 0.57 -1.61 -14.07
C THR A 40 -0.53 -1.27 -13.07
N SER A 41 -1.10 -0.07 -13.20
CA SER A 41 -2.23 0.31 -12.36
C SER A 41 -3.44 -0.55 -12.73
N PRO A 42 -4.22 -1.01 -11.74
CA PRO A 42 -5.47 -1.70 -12.02
C PRO A 42 -6.42 -0.74 -12.76
N THR A 43 -6.90 -1.13 -13.95
CA THR A 43 -7.75 -0.25 -14.74
C THR A 43 -9.21 -0.69 -14.72
N PHE A 44 -9.48 -1.92 -15.07
CA PHE A 44 -10.85 -2.43 -15.14
C PHE A 44 -11.20 -3.36 -13.99
N ALA A 45 -10.21 -4.10 -13.49
CA ALA A 45 -10.42 -5.13 -12.48
C ALA A 45 -10.27 -4.65 -11.03
N LEU A 46 -9.99 -3.38 -10.78
CA LEU A 46 -9.77 -2.78 -9.46
C LEU A 46 -8.64 -3.46 -8.65
N MET A 47 -8.19 -4.63 -9.04
CA MET A 47 -7.14 -5.38 -8.35
C MET A 47 -6.11 -5.89 -9.36
N ALA A 48 -4.83 -5.74 -9.01
CA ALA A 48 -3.73 -6.38 -9.73
C ALA A 48 -2.92 -7.20 -8.73
N VAL A 49 -2.45 -8.36 -9.15
CA VAL A 49 -1.62 -9.23 -8.31
C VAL A 49 -0.21 -9.25 -8.87
N HIS A 50 0.77 -8.95 -8.00
CA HIS A 50 2.19 -9.00 -8.35
C HIS A 50 2.82 -10.09 -7.51
N ASP A 51 2.97 -11.28 -8.07
CA ASP A 51 3.38 -12.49 -7.34
C ASP A 51 4.78 -13.00 -7.68
N GLY A 52 5.55 -12.22 -8.43
CA GLY A 52 6.91 -12.61 -8.80
C GLY A 52 7.96 -12.36 -7.72
N GLY A 53 7.60 -11.79 -6.59
CA GLY A 53 8.51 -11.45 -5.50
C GLY A 53 8.47 -12.43 -4.33
N ARG A 54 9.10 -12.02 -3.22
CA ARG A 54 9.22 -12.82 -2.00
C ARG A 54 7.86 -13.20 -1.41
N ILE A 55 6.92 -12.27 -1.44
CA ILE A 55 5.52 -12.50 -1.07
C ILE A 55 4.63 -11.86 -2.13
N PRO A 56 3.39 -12.34 -2.32
CA PRO A 56 2.47 -11.67 -3.24
C PRO A 56 2.13 -10.26 -2.79
N LEU A 57 1.99 -9.35 -3.74
CA LEU A 57 1.52 -7.99 -3.50
C LEU A 57 0.18 -7.82 -4.20
N PHE A 58 -0.89 -7.60 -3.42
CA PHE A 58 -2.22 -7.34 -3.95
C PHE A 58 -2.43 -5.83 -3.99
N HIS A 59 -2.51 -5.29 -5.20
CA HIS A 59 -2.64 -3.86 -5.44
C HIS A 59 -4.08 -3.53 -5.83
N PHE A 60 -4.72 -2.69 -5.05
CA PHE A 60 -6.11 -2.26 -5.26
C PHE A 60 -6.16 -0.77 -5.54
N ASP A 61 -6.95 -0.38 -6.54
CA ASP A 61 -7.27 1.01 -6.80
C ASP A 61 -8.78 1.19 -6.60
N LEU A 62 -9.15 1.87 -5.52
CA LEU A 62 -10.55 2.03 -5.12
C LEU A 62 -11.14 3.37 -5.56
N TYR A 63 -10.47 4.08 -6.45
CA TYR A 63 -10.88 5.42 -6.88
C TYR A 63 -12.32 5.50 -7.39
N ARG A 64 -12.76 4.47 -8.14
CA ARG A 64 -14.09 4.46 -8.76
C ARG A 64 -15.21 4.01 -7.82
N LEU A 65 -14.88 3.51 -6.64
CA LEU A 65 -15.90 3.06 -5.70
C LEU A 65 -16.53 4.26 -5.00
N GLU A 66 -17.86 4.28 -4.96
CA GLU A 66 -18.63 5.32 -4.31
C GLU A 66 -19.19 4.86 -2.96
N HIS A 67 -19.44 3.56 -2.81
CA HIS A 67 -20.09 2.99 -1.63
C HIS A 67 -19.29 1.82 -1.05
N ALA A 68 -19.30 1.72 0.27
CA ALA A 68 -18.57 0.66 0.97
C ALA A 68 -19.04 -0.76 0.58
N TYR A 69 -20.32 -0.94 0.24
CA TYR A 69 -20.81 -2.27 -0.14
C TYR A 69 -20.15 -2.77 -1.44
N GLU A 70 -19.64 -1.91 -2.27
CA GLU A 70 -18.97 -2.30 -3.51
C GLU A 70 -17.63 -3.00 -3.25
N LEU A 71 -17.07 -2.85 -2.03
CA LEU A 71 -15.81 -3.51 -1.67
C LEU A 71 -15.89 -5.03 -1.76
N GLU A 72 -17.05 -5.62 -1.46
CA GLU A 72 -17.22 -7.07 -1.51
C GLU A 72 -16.99 -7.63 -2.91
N ASP A 73 -17.32 -6.86 -3.93
CA ASP A 73 -17.21 -7.30 -5.33
C ASP A 73 -15.75 -7.24 -5.83
N THR A 74 -14.84 -6.58 -5.11
CA THR A 74 -13.45 -6.45 -5.53
C THR A 74 -12.59 -7.67 -5.18
N GLY A 75 -13.05 -8.53 -4.28
CA GLY A 75 -12.26 -9.64 -3.76
C GLY A 75 -11.32 -9.25 -2.63
N ILE A 76 -11.37 -8.00 -2.19
CA ILE A 76 -10.43 -7.49 -1.17
C ILE A 76 -10.52 -8.24 0.15
N PHE A 77 -11.73 -8.62 0.57
CA PHE A 77 -11.93 -9.32 1.85
C PHE A 77 -11.41 -10.75 1.84
N ASP A 78 -11.15 -11.32 0.66
CA ASP A 78 -10.58 -12.66 0.55
C ASP A 78 -9.07 -12.68 0.81
N VAL A 79 -8.40 -11.57 0.61
CA VAL A 79 -6.93 -11.48 0.72
C VAL A 79 -6.46 -10.57 1.84
N LEU A 80 -7.30 -9.64 2.27
CA LEU A 80 -6.92 -8.61 3.24
C LEU A 80 -6.60 -9.24 4.60
N GLY A 81 -5.35 -9.09 5.04
CA GLY A 81 -4.90 -9.60 6.34
C GLY A 81 -4.55 -11.08 6.36
N TYR A 82 -4.59 -11.79 5.22
CA TYR A 82 -4.31 -13.22 5.15
C TYR A 82 -2.99 -13.52 4.46
N GLU A 83 -2.97 -13.62 3.15
CA GLU A 83 -1.76 -13.94 2.42
C GLU A 83 -1.26 -12.72 1.65
N GLY A 84 0.07 -12.64 1.48
CA GLY A 84 0.67 -11.53 0.79
C GLY A 84 0.53 -10.22 1.54
N ALA A 85 0.96 -9.14 0.93
CA ALA A 85 0.75 -7.78 1.41
C ALA A 85 -0.28 -7.10 0.53
N CYS A 86 -1.13 -6.27 1.12
CA CYS A 86 -2.11 -5.48 0.39
C CYS A 86 -1.68 -4.03 0.34
N LEU A 87 -1.79 -3.41 -0.83
CA LEU A 87 -1.50 -2.01 -1.03
C LEU A 87 -2.70 -1.38 -1.72
N LEU A 88 -3.31 -0.41 -1.05
CA LEU A 88 -4.56 0.19 -1.50
C LEU A 88 -4.35 1.66 -1.84
N GLU A 89 -4.78 2.06 -3.04
CA GLU A 89 -4.88 3.46 -3.43
C GLU A 89 -6.34 3.88 -3.31
N TRP A 90 -6.57 5.11 -2.80
CA TRP A 90 -7.91 5.65 -2.60
C TRP A 90 -8.73 4.85 -1.58
N GLY A 91 -8.05 4.21 -0.60
CA GLY A 91 -8.71 3.46 0.45
C GLY A 91 -9.09 4.27 1.66
N GLU A 92 -8.62 5.51 1.77
CA GLU A 92 -8.82 6.33 2.96
C GLU A 92 -10.30 6.63 3.25
N GLN A 93 -11.13 6.67 2.23
CA GLN A 93 -12.57 6.87 2.41
C GLN A 93 -13.30 5.64 2.97
N PHE A 94 -12.65 4.46 2.95
CA PHE A 94 -13.23 3.20 3.40
C PHE A 94 -12.46 2.58 4.57
N GLN A 95 -11.61 3.36 5.25
CA GLN A 95 -10.73 2.83 6.30
C GLN A 95 -11.49 2.05 7.37
N ASP A 96 -12.64 2.56 7.82
CA ASP A 96 -13.41 1.94 8.88
C ASP A 96 -14.03 0.60 8.46
N GLU A 97 -14.29 0.43 7.16
CA GLU A 97 -14.92 -0.78 6.63
C GLU A 97 -13.89 -1.84 6.21
N LEU A 98 -12.63 -1.44 5.99
CA LEU A 98 -11.62 -2.34 5.46
C LEU A 98 -10.99 -3.24 6.53
N CYS A 99 -10.37 -2.63 7.54
CA CYS A 99 -9.68 -3.38 8.59
C CYS A 99 -9.30 -2.45 9.73
N ASP A 100 -8.96 -3.07 10.88
CA ASP A 100 -8.57 -2.32 12.08
C ASP A 100 -7.06 -2.06 12.11
N GLU A 101 -6.27 -2.85 11.41
CA GLU A 101 -4.81 -2.73 11.41
C GLU A 101 -4.27 -2.47 10.02
N TYR A 102 -3.64 -1.32 9.83
CA TYR A 102 -3.01 -0.95 8.57
C TYR A 102 -1.99 0.16 8.81
N LEU A 103 -1.07 0.32 7.86
CA LEU A 103 -0.14 1.45 7.85
C LEU A 103 -0.61 2.42 6.78
N SER A 104 -0.99 3.62 7.20
CA SER A 104 -1.31 4.70 6.26
C SER A 104 0.00 5.35 5.82
N VAL A 105 0.22 5.40 4.52
CA VAL A 105 1.39 6.04 3.91
C VAL A 105 0.90 7.30 3.21
N VAL A 106 1.16 8.45 3.83
CA VAL A 106 0.69 9.74 3.32
C VAL A 106 1.79 10.37 2.48
N ILE A 107 1.53 10.54 1.19
CA ILE A 107 2.48 11.13 0.25
C ILE A 107 1.99 12.53 -0.10
N GLU A 108 2.82 13.53 0.19
CA GLU A 108 2.50 14.93 -0.07
C GLU A 108 3.55 15.57 -0.96
N ARG A 109 3.11 16.40 -1.88
CA ARG A 109 4.00 17.13 -2.75
C ARG A 109 4.56 18.35 -2.02
N GLN A 110 5.89 18.47 -2.04
CA GLN A 110 6.61 19.58 -1.40
C GLN A 110 7.38 20.40 -2.46
N GLY A 111 6.68 20.84 -3.52
CA GLY A 111 7.30 21.51 -4.65
C GLY A 111 7.38 20.60 -5.87
N GLU A 112 8.12 21.01 -6.92
CA GLU A 112 8.15 20.27 -8.18
C GLU A 112 8.89 18.93 -8.09
N HIS A 113 9.95 18.86 -7.27
CA HIS A 113 10.86 17.70 -7.24
C HIS A 113 10.95 17.02 -5.88
N ARG A 114 10.15 17.43 -4.91
CA ARG A 114 10.19 16.86 -3.57
C ARG A 114 8.84 16.27 -3.18
N ARG A 115 8.91 15.19 -2.44
CA ARG A 115 7.75 14.54 -1.82
C ARG A 115 8.07 14.28 -0.36
N SER A 116 7.09 14.47 0.51
CA SER A 116 7.19 13.98 1.88
C SER A 116 6.37 12.73 2.02
N ILE A 117 6.85 11.80 2.83
CA ILE A 117 6.14 10.56 3.14
C ILE A 117 6.00 10.49 4.65
N ARG A 118 4.76 10.43 5.12
CA ARG A 118 4.46 10.29 6.53
C ARG A 118 3.80 8.95 6.77
N LEU A 119 4.24 8.24 7.81
CA LEU A 119 3.70 6.95 8.20
C LEU A 119 2.78 7.14 9.38
N GLU A 120 1.54 6.68 9.25
CA GLU A 120 0.56 6.74 10.32
C GLU A 120 0.09 5.31 10.61
N PRO A 121 0.61 4.68 11.69
CA PRO A 121 0.27 3.29 11.99
C PRO A 121 -1.04 3.18 12.78
N PHE A 122 -1.81 2.15 12.44
CA PHE A 122 -3.02 1.78 13.14
C PHE A 122 -2.95 0.30 13.46
N GLY A 123 -2.82 -0.03 14.74
CA GLY A 123 -2.66 -1.40 15.21
C GLY A 123 -1.22 -1.77 15.49
N LYS A 124 -1.03 -2.85 16.26
CA LYS A 124 0.28 -3.26 16.77
C LYS A 124 1.28 -3.59 15.66
N ARG A 125 0.84 -4.37 14.66
CA ARG A 125 1.74 -4.75 13.56
C ARG A 125 2.17 -3.52 12.75
N ALA A 126 1.23 -2.61 12.51
CA ALA A 126 1.54 -1.38 11.77
C ALA A 126 2.54 -0.51 12.54
N GLU A 127 2.44 -0.47 13.87
CA GLU A 127 3.41 0.25 14.70
C GLU A 127 4.80 -0.36 14.60
N GLU A 128 4.90 -1.70 14.60
CA GLU A 128 6.16 -2.40 14.43
C GLU A 128 6.76 -2.09 13.05
N LEU A 129 5.94 -2.15 12.02
CA LEU A 129 6.38 -1.90 10.64
C LEU A 129 6.87 -0.47 10.48
N ALA A 130 6.13 0.50 11.00
CA ALA A 130 6.52 1.91 10.94
C ALA A 130 7.85 2.14 11.67
N ALA A 131 8.02 1.52 12.85
CA ALA A 131 9.25 1.64 13.62
C ALA A 131 10.45 1.05 12.88
N GLN A 132 10.29 -0.10 12.23
CA GLN A 132 11.34 -0.72 11.44
C GLN A 132 11.75 0.15 10.26
N ILE A 133 10.78 0.71 9.55
CA ILE A 133 11.05 1.60 8.42
C ILE A 133 11.77 2.86 8.89
N ASP A 134 11.28 3.48 9.97
CA ASP A 134 11.86 4.70 10.50
C ASP A 134 13.30 4.50 10.96
N ALA A 135 13.57 3.40 11.66
CA ALA A 135 14.93 3.06 12.08
C ALA A 135 15.87 2.85 10.90
N ALA A 136 15.40 2.18 9.84
CA ALA A 136 16.18 1.96 8.64
C ALA A 136 16.47 3.27 7.89
N MET A 137 15.50 4.18 7.86
CA MET A 137 15.69 5.49 7.23
C MET A 137 16.73 6.33 7.97
N LYS A 138 16.73 6.29 9.29
CA LYS A 138 17.75 6.99 10.08
C LYS A 138 19.14 6.43 9.86
N GLY A 139 19.26 5.14 9.60
CA GLY A 139 20.53 4.50 9.30
C GLY A 139 21.09 4.79 7.91
N VAL A 140 20.28 5.37 7.01
CA VAL A 140 20.65 5.66 5.62
C VAL A 140 21.18 7.10 5.46
N ALA A 141 21.12 7.90 6.47
CA ALA A 141 21.49 9.32 6.43
C ALA A 141 22.91 9.60 5.88
#